data_3f83a2d156fa28b9e5a94269f2dcf159
#
_entry.id   3f83a2d156fa28b9e5a94269f2dcf159
#
_cell.length_a   1.000
_cell.length_b   1.000
_cell.length_c   1.000
_cell.angle_alpha   90.00
_cell.angle_beta   90.00
_cell.angle_gamma   90.00
#
_symmetry.space_group_name_H-M   'P 1'
#
loop_
_entity.id
_entity.type
_entity.pdbx_description
1 polymer ?
#
loop_
_entity_poly.entity_id
_entity_poly.type
_entity_poly.pdbx_seq_one_letter_code
_entity_poly.pdbx_strand_id
1 'polypeptide(L)'
;MNKRRHYSLTLRLALIFALLAFALLATLGVALYRELERELIMRDDAALINRIDQLRNLLNDSNTLDLIKTKPELFQNMLGNRESVLRIVAPGQKPLLTVNPGNIELPSVPPVPKNHALTFADVHHFPSINGVPFATVAASIDSGDLGSLQVTTGRLMTERTAVLASYRLSVYILASMAAIILAVVGYLLVHRGLLPLRRLARHAQGIGVGNLAERLDSHGAPKELLPMIDSFNTMLERLAKGFVQLGQVSTDMAHELRTPINNLLGETQVALQQSRSIESYQQLLASNVEELERLARMLENMLFLARTDPASALRQRQELSAADEVERIADYFEGLAGDVQISIHAEGEGVIWAEPMLLRRALANLCANAIKYGAPCTELVIQAVPNAEGIHLRVSNRGETIAAEHLPRLFERFYRVDESRERSAQSNGLGLSIVATIMQLHNGRYSVSSEAGVTCFELFFPRRED
;
A
#
# COMPACT_ATOMS: atom_id res chain seq x y z
N MET A 1 8.22 15.56 24.66
CA MET A 1 7.80 14.45 23.74
C MET A 1 6.32 14.60 23.43
N ASN A 2 6.00 15.09 22.25
CA ASN A 2 4.65 15.42 21.82
C ASN A 2 3.94 14.12 21.39
N LYS A 3 3.08 13.55 22.23
CA LYS A 3 2.21 12.42 21.85
C LYS A 3 1.23 12.93 20.79
N ARG A 4 1.58 12.81 19.51
CA ARG A 4 0.63 12.93 18.41
C ARG A 4 -0.47 11.89 18.67
N ARG A 5 -1.67 12.34 19.07
CA ARG A 5 -2.86 11.49 19.16
C ARG A 5 -3.13 10.93 17.77
N HIS A 6 -2.81 9.68 17.58
CA HIS A 6 -3.19 8.95 16.36
C HIS A 6 -4.70 8.77 16.34
N TYR A 7 -5.40 9.69 15.69
CA TYR A 7 -6.83 9.54 15.47
C TYR A 7 -7.09 8.28 14.61
N SER A 8 -8.06 7.47 15.03
CA SER A 8 -8.46 6.28 14.29
C SER A 8 -8.87 6.66 12.86
N LEU A 9 -8.30 5.99 11.86
CA LEU A 9 -8.67 6.15 10.45
C LEU A 9 -10.17 5.95 10.24
N THR A 10 -10.76 4.99 10.96
CA THR A 10 -12.19 4.70 10.99
C THR A 10 -13.03 5.91 11.35
N LEU A 11 -12.63 6.63 12.42
CA LEU A 11 -13.36 7.82 12.88
C LEU A 11 -13.21 8.97 11.88
N ARG A 12 -12.05 9.16 11.28
CA ARG A 12 -11.83 10.22 10.27
C ARG A 12 -12.69 9.98 9.03
N LEU A 13 -12.72 8.77 8.51
CA LEU A 13 -13.55 8.42 7.36
C LEU A 13 -15.04 8.58 7.67
N ALA A 14 -15.51 8.10 8.82
CA ALA A 14 -16.91 8.26 9.24
C ALA A 14 -17.31 9.74 9.34
N LEU A 15 -16.44 10.61 9.89
CA LEU A 15 -16.68 12.05 9.97
C LEU A 15 -16.72 12.72 8.58
N ILE A 16 -15.81 12.32 7.67
CA ILE A 16 -15.80 12.85 6.30
C ILE A 16 -17.09 12.47 5.58
N PHE A 17 -17.52 11.21 5.66
CA PHE A 17 -18.79 10.78 5.06
C PHE A 17 -20.01 11.51 5.65
N ALA A 18 -20.05 11.69 6.98
CA ALA A 18 -21.10 12.44 7.64
C ALA A 18 -21.15 13.90 7.18
N LEU A 19 -20.00 14.55 7.06
CA LEU A 19 -19.90 15.94 6.64
C LEU A 19 -20.28 16.13 5.18
N LEU A 20 -19.85 15.25 4.28
CA LEU A 20 -20.24 15.27 2.88
C LEU A 20 -21.74 15.04 2.70
N ALA A 21 -22.31 14.09 3.43
CA ALA A 21 -23.74 13.82 3.39
C ALA A 21 -24.55 15.00 3.91
N PHE A 22 -24.13 15.58 5.03
CA PHE A 22 -24.78 16.78 5.57
C PHE A 22 -24.74 17.95 4.57
N ALA A 23 -23.57 18.22 3.97
CA ALA A 23 -23.42 19.27 2.98
C ALA A 23 -24.31 19.05 1.75
N LEU A 24 -24.38 17.81 1.24
CA LEU A 24 -25.25 17.46 0.12
C LEU A 24 -26.74 17.66 0.45
N LEU A 25 -27.18 17.16 1.60
CA LEU A 25 -28.57 17.31 2.05
C LEU A 25 -28.94 18.74 2.38
N ALA A 26 -28.02 19.50 2.95
CA ALA A 26 -28.22 20.92 3.22
C ALA A 26 -28.36 21.73 1.93
N THR A 27 -27.53 21.49 0.93
CA THR A 27 -27.62 22.16 -0.38
C THR A 27 -28.92 21.81 -1.10
N LEU A 28 -29.32 20.54 -1.10
CA LEU A 28 -30.61 20.09 -1.65
C LEU A 28 -31.80 20.72 -0.90
N GLY A 29 -31.73 20.75 0.44
CA GLY A 29 -32.74 21.36 1.27
C GLY A 29 -32.93 22.86 1.01
N VAL A 30 -31.80 23.59 0.82
CA VAL A 30 -31.86 25.02 0.45
C VAL A 30 -32.45 25.21 -0.97
N ALA A 31 -32.11 24.34 -1.91
CA ALA A 31 -32.68 24.41 -3.26
C ALA A 31 -34.21 24.19 -3.24
N LEU A 32 -34.69 23.15 -2.55
CA LEU A 32 -36.10 22.84 -2.41
C LEU A 32 -36.84 23.95 -1.62
N TYR A 33 -36.21 24.51 -0.59
CA TYR A 33 -36.79 25.63 0.16
C TYR A 33 -37.03 26.84 -0.75
N ARG A 34 -36.05 27.22 -1.59
CA ARG A 34 -36.14 28.33 -2.52
C ARG A 34 -37.22 28.09 -3.57
N GLU A 35 -37.34 26.86 -4.06
CA GLU A 35 -38.40 26.52 -5.05
C GLU A 35 -39.79 26.60 -4.43
N LEU A 36 -39.97 26.03 -3.23
CA LEU A 36 -41.21 26.13 -2.47
C LEU A 36 -41.58 27.61 -2.18
N GLU A 37 -40.65 28.44 -1.78
CA GLU A 37 -40.83 29.87 -1.54
C GLU A 37 -41.32 30.58 -2.79
N ARG A 38 -40.71 30.32 -3.95
CA ARG A 38 -41.14 30.90 -5.25
C ARG A 38 -42.55 30.47 -5.64
N GLU A 39 -42.87 29.20 -5.50
CA GLU A 39 -44.19 28.66 -5.84
C GLU A 39 -45.26 29.27 -4.94
N LEU A 40 -45.02 29.39 -3.65
CA LEU A 40 -45.93 30.02 -2.71
C LEU A 40 -46.16 31.52 -3.02
N ILE A 41 -45.09 32.26 -3.39
CA ILE A 41 -45.18 33.65 -3.81
C ILE A 41 -46.08 33.76 -5.05
N MET A 42 -45.84 32.98 -6.10
CA MET A 42 -46.65 32.99 -7.33
C MET A 42 -48.09 32.65 -7.07
N ARG A 43 -48.37 31.69 -6.18
CA ARG A 43 -49.73 31.29 -5.79
C ARG A 43 -50.47 32.41 -5.03
N ASP A 44 -49.78 33.07 -4.10
CA ASP A 44 -50.36 34.17 -3.31
C ASP A 44 -50.63 35.38 -4.23
N ASP A 45 -49.73 35.72 -5.14
CA ASP A 45 -49.88 36.81 -6.09
C ASP A 45 -51.03 36.56 -7.09
N ALA A 46 -51.15 35.33 -7.60
CA ALA A 46 -52.28 34.93 -8.46
C ALA A 46 -53.59 35.04 -7.72
N ALA A 47 -53.64 34.70 -6.43
CA ALA A 47 -54.85 34.84 -5.61
C ALA A 47 -55.27 36.30 -5.43
N LEU A 48 -54.29 37.23 -5.25
CA LEU A 48 -54.57 38.68 -5.18
C LEU A 48 -55.07 39.24 -6.51
N ILE A 49 -54.47 38.86 -7.64
CA ILE A 49 -54.88 39.25 -8.97
C ILE A 49 -56.31 38.77 -9.25
N ASN A 50 -56.59 37.48 -9.03
CA ASN A 50 -57.92 36.91 -9.23
C ASN A 50 -58.98 37.57 -8.35
N ARG A 51 -58.59 38.00 -7.15
CA ARG A 51 -59.53 38.74 -6.26
C ARG A 51 -59.89 40.09 -6.81
N ILE A 52 -58.98 40.84 -7.40
CA ILE A 52 -59.29 42.12 -8.08
C ILE A 52 -60.16 41.90 -9.30
N ASP A 53 -59.91 40.87 -10.12
CA ASP A 53 -60.73 40.57 -11.29
C ASP A 53 -62.15 40.16 -10.89
N GLN A 54 -62.33 39.41 -9.80
CA GLN A 54 -63.66 39.13 -9.23
C GLN A 54 -64.34 40.44 -8.80
N LEU A 55 -63.60 41.31 -8.07
CA LEU A 55 -64.15 42.61 -7.65
C LEU A 55 -64.52 43.53 -8.85
N ARG A 56 -63.72 43.48 -9.91
CA ARG A 56 -63.92 44.21 -11.17
C ARG A 56 -65.30 43.79 -11.79
N ASN A 57 -65.58 42.48 -11.83
CA ASN A 57 -66.83 41.94 -12.31
C ASN A 57 -68.00 42.30 -11.43
N LEU A 58 -67.81 42.28 -10.11
CA LEU A 58 -68.86 42.63 -9.15
C LEU A 58 -69.21 44.12 -9.15
N LEU A 59 -68.22 44.99 -9.30
CA LEU A 59 -68.43 46.47 -9.28
C LEU A 59 -68.97 47.04 -10.59
N ASN A 60 -68.92 46.24 -11.67
CA ASN A 60 -69.58 46.60 -12.92
C ASN A 60 -71.16 46.54 -12.87
N ASP A 61 -71.69 45.85 -11.83
CA ASP A 61 -73.12 45.81 -11.63
C ASP A 61 -73.61 46.95 -10.71
N SER A 62 -74.51 47.80 -11.20
CA SER A 62 -75.02 48.98 -10.51
C SER A 62 -75.75 48.62 -9.19
N ASN A 63 -76.39 47.46 -9.15
CA ASN A 63 -77.07 46.99 -7.95
C ASN A 63 -76.10 46.68 -6.80
N THR A 64 -74.92 46.20 -7.13
CA THR A 64 -73.85 45.89 -6.16
C THR A 64 -73.30 47.15 -5.51
N LEU A 65 -73.14 48.21 -6.26
CA LEU A 65 -72.67 49.54 -5.77
C LEU A 65 -73.62 50.16 -4.76
N ASP A 66 -74.93 50.10 -5.05
CA ASP A 66 -75.97 50.60 -4.12
C ASP A 66 -76.03 49.75 -2.83
N LEU A 67 -75.82 48.48 -2.92
CA LEU A 67 -75.64 47.60 -1.77
C LEU A 67 -74.42 47.93 -0.91
N ILE A 68 -73.28 48.25 -1.52
CA ILE A 68 -72.08 48.67 -0.81
C ILE A 68 -72.27 49.98 -0.04
N LYS A 69 -73.04 50.95 -0.65
CA LYS A 69 -73.31 52.19 0.00
C LYS A 69 -74.36 52.07 1.15
N THR A 70 -75.32 51.21 0.97
CA THR A 70 -76.47 51.08 1.92
C THR A 70 -76.18 50.08 3.04
N LYS A 71 -75.40 49.04 2.80
CA LYS A 71 -75.07 47.98 3.78
C LYS A 71 -73.59 47.57 3.75
N PRO A 72 -72.60 48.45 4.09
CA PRO A 72 -71.16 48.17 4.07
C PRO A 72 -70.79 47.03 5.02
N GLU A 73 -71.53 46.83 6.10
CA GLU A 73 -71.26 45.77 7.09
C GLU A 73 -71.38 44.34 6.52
N LEU A 74 -72.29 44.14 5.53
CA LEU A 74 -72.41 42.85 4.88
C LEU A 74 -71.15 42.47 4.12
N PHE A 75 -70.55 43.45 3.46
CA PHE A 75 -69.28 43.24 2.74
C PHE A 75 -68.07 43.11 3.68
N GLN A 76 -68.11 43.83 4.82
CA GLN A 76 -67.09 43.66 5.87
C GLN A 76 -67.04 42.23 6.41
N ASN A 77 -68.24 41.66 6.66
CA ASN A 77 -68.39 40.30 7.20
C ASN A 77 -68.05 39.21 6.11
N MET A 78 -68.45 39.45 4.87
CA MET A 78 -68.30 38.51 3.77
C MET A 78 -66.86 38.46 3.21
N LEU A 79 -66.15 39.61 3.21
CA LEU A 79 -64.83 39.76 2.67
C LEU A 79 -63.72 39.80 3.76
N GLY A 80 -64.11 39.85 5.01
CA GLY A 80 -63.24 40.06 6.15
C GLY A 80 -62.61 38.80 6.69
N ASN A 81 -61.37 38.48 6.19
CA ASN A 81 -60.40 37.66 6.92
C ASN A 81 -59.42 38.59 7.62
N ARG A 82 -59.01 38.28 8.85
CA ARG A 82 -58.06 39.09 9.64
C ARG A 82 -56.71 39.38 8.91
N GLU A 83 -56.37 38.59 7.94
CA GLU A 83 -55.18 38.71 7.15
C GLU A 83 -55.34 39.49 5.84
N SER A 84 -56.59 39.76 5.45
CA SER A 84 -56.92 40.41 4.18
C SER A 84 -57.39 41.84 4.40
N VAL A 85 -56.96 42.71 3.49
CA VAL A 85 -57.38 44.12 3.45
C VAL A 85 -58.00 44.41 2.09
N LEU A 86 -59.15 45.13 2.10
CA LEU A 86 -59.76 45.67 0.90
C LEU A 86 -60.14 47.10 1.17
N ARG A 87 -59.80 48.00 0.23
CA ARG A 87 -60.11 49.40 0.28
C ARG A 87 -60.63 49.86 -1.12
N ILE A 88 -61.83 50.44 -1.15
CA ILE A 88 -62.47 50.99 -2.33
C ILE A 88 -62.59 52.49 -2.14
N VAL A 89 -62.03 53.29 -3.03
CA VAL A 89 -61.99 54.74 -2.96
C VAL A 89 -62.52 55.34 -4.28
N ALA A 90 -63.40 56.30 -4.20
CA ALA A 90 -63.76 57.16 -5.37
C ALA A 90 -62.87 58.36 -5.43
N PRO A 91 -62.50 58.88 -6.65
CA PRO A 91 -61.62 60.03 -6.82
C PRO A 91 -62.13 61.24 -6.00
N GLY A 92 -61.27 61.75 -5.11
CA GLY A 92 -61.52 62.94 -4.33
C GLY A 92 -62.50 62.74 -3.17
N GLN A 93 -62.92 61.50 -2.84
CA GLN A 93 -63.92 61.20 -1.77
C GLN A 93 -63.31 60.36 -0.65
N LYS A 94 -64.04 60.28 0.50
CA LYS A 94 -63.70 59.32 1.56
C LYS A 94 -63.87 57.89 1.04
N PRO A 95 -63.09 56.92 1.61
CA PRO A 95 -63.24 55.50 1.22
C PRO A 95 -64.72 55.05 1.30
N LEU A 96 -65.23 54.48 0.19
CA LEU A 96 -66.54 53.89 0.12
C LEU A 96 -66.70 52.63 0.94
N LEU A 97 -65.67 51.80 0.95
CA LEU A 97 -65.58 50.59 1.74
C LEU A 97 -64.14 50.40 2.21
N THR A 98 -63.97 50.13 3.48
CA THR A 98 -62.71 49.70 4.06
C THR A 98 -62.93 48.45 4.90
N VAL A 99 -62.37 47.33 4.44
CA VAL A 99 -62.41 46.05 5.17
C VAL A 99 -60.97 45.82 5.63
N ASN A 100 -60.71 46.04 6.93
CA ASN A 100 -59.40 45.91 7.52
C ASN A 100 -59.51 45.38 8.95
N PRO A 101 -59.88 44.11 9.15
CA PRO A 101 -60.11 43.57 10.47
C PRO A 101 -58.86 43.46 11.32
N GLY A 102 -57.69 43.38 10.65
CA GLY A 102 -56.37 43.32 11.30
C GLY A 102 -55.73 44.66 11.62
N ASN A 103 -56.43 45.78 11.29
CA ASN A 103 -55.92 47.15 11.43
C ASN A 103 -54.53 47.35 10.82
N ILE A 104 -54.32 46.81 9.63
CA ILE A 104 -53.07 46.82 8.90
C ILE A 104 -52.89 48.18 8.20
N GLU A 105 -51.75 48.84 8.34
CA GLU A 105 -51.44 50.04 7.56
C GLU A 105 -51.26 49.65 6.08
N LEU A 106 -52.11 50.24 5.21
CA LEU A 106 -52.04 50.01 3.78
C LEU A 106 -51.00 50.95 3.15
N PRO A 107 -49.94 50.40 2.59
CA PRO A 107 -48.99 51.19 1.80
C PRO A 107 -49.69 51.79 0.58
N SER A 108 -49.32 53.01 0.20
CA SER A 108 -49.80 53.62 -1.03
C SER A 108 -49.14 52.97 -2.26
N VAL A 109 -49.96 52.34 -3.10
CA VAL A 109 -49.52 51.68 -4.33
C VAL A 109 -50.21 52.34 -5.51
N PRO A 110 -49.49 52.63 -6.61
CA PRO A 110 -50.10 53.22 -7.82
C PRO A 110 -51.14 52.23 -8.41
N PRO A 111 -52.36 52.70 -8.74
CA PRO A 111 -53.35 51.80 -9.30
C PRO A 111 -53.04 51.47 -10.76
N VAL A 112 -53.18 50.19 -11.14
CA VAL A 112 -53.05 49.75 -12.53
C VAL A 112 -54.24 50.32 -13.34
N PRO A 113 -54.03 50.94 -14.52
CA PRO A 113 -55.08 51.50 -15.36
C PRO A 113 -56.11 50.46 -15.80
N LYS A 114 -57.37 50.90 -16.01
CA LYS A 114 -58.52 50.01 -16.32
C LYS A 114 -58.31 49.13 -17.58
N ASN A 115 -57.50 49.61 -18.55
CA ASN A 115 -57.26 48.94 -19.83
C ASN A 115 -56.05 47.97 -19.79
N HIS A 116 -55.39 47.81 -18.65
CA HIS A 116 -54.28 46.87 -18.49
C HIS A 116 -54.74 45.62 -17.74
N ALA A 117 -54.38 44.44 -18.28
CA ALA A 117 -54.52 43.18 -17.55
C ALA A 117 -53.50 43.18 -16.40
N LEU A 118 -53.97 42.74 -15.23
CA LEU A 118 -53.08 42.60 -14.07
C LEU A 118 -52.09 41.48 -14.29
N THR A 119 -50.85 41.75 -13.95
CA THR A 119 -49.71 40.84 -14.05
C THR A 119 -49.06 40.66 -12.69
N PHE A 120 -48.22 39.65 -12.55
CA PHE A 120 -47.45 39.42 -11.29
C PHE A 120 -46.51 40.61 -10.98
N ALA A 121 -46.12 41.40 -11.95
CA ALA A 121 -45.25 42.58 -11.75
C ALA A 121 -46.03 43.75 -11.06
N ASP A 122 -47.33 43.72 -11.08
CA ASP A 122 -48.18 44.74 -10.45
C ASP A 122 -48.47 44.48 -8.97
N VAL A 123 -48.06 43.31 -8.47
CA VAL A 123 -48.16 42.95 -7.05
C VAL A 123 -46.92 43.48 -6.31
N HIS A 124 -47.17 44.38 -5.39
CA HIS A 124 -46.09 44.98 -4.56
C HIS A 124 -45.95 44.26 -3.24
N HIS A 125 -44.71 43.79 -3.01
CA HIS A 125 -44.33 43.11 -1.75
C HIS A 125 -43.65 44.07 -0.78
N PHE A 126 -44.17 44.14 0.42
CA PHE A 126 -43.59 45.01 1.47
C PHE A 126 -42.96 44.11 2.55
N PRO A 127 -41.75 44.50 3.02
CA PRO A 127 -41.13 43.79 4.13
C PRO A 127 -41.98 44.01 5.38
N SER A 128 -42.24 42.96 6.04
CA SER A 128 -42.83 42.80 7.37
C SER A 128 -43.54 43.98 8.02
N ILE A 129 -44.84 43.91 8.04
CA ILE A 129 -45.66 44.63 9.04
C ILE A 129 -45.81 43.66 10.23
N ASN A 130 -45.36 44.05 11.40
CA ASN A 130 -45.34 43.17 12.60
C ASN A 130 -44.67 41.80 12.41
N GLY A 131 -43.59 41.74 11.61
CA GLY A 131 -42.84 40.49 11.41
C GLY A 131 -43.37 39.58 10.29
N VAL A 132 -44.46 39.96 9.61
CA VAL A 132 -45.08 39.16 8.55
C VAL A 132 -45.00 39.92 7.20
N PRO A 133 -44.56 39.35 6.11
CA PRO A 133 -44.58 39.98 4.79
C PRO A 133 -45.99 40.29 4.34
N PHE A 134 -46.16 41.41 3.67
CA PHE A 134 -47.44 41.88 3.14
C PHE A 134 -47.36 42.08 1.64
N ALA A 135 -48.35 41.56 0.91
CA ALA A 135 -48.48 41.82 -0.53
C ALA A 135 -49.77 42.57 -0.82
N THR A 136 -49.69 43.51 -1.76
CA THR A 136 -50.85 44.32 -2.13
C THR A 136 -50.79 44.63 -3.63
N VAL A 137 -51.97 44.82 -4.21
CA VAL A 137 -52.17 45.28 -5.58
C VAL A 137 -53.31 46.26 -5.64
N ALA A 138 -53.21 47.30 -6.46
CA ALA A 138 -54.21 48.30 -6.65
C ALA A 138 -54.61 48.38 -8.13
N ALA A 139 -55.91 48.52 -8.44
CA ALA A 139 -56.41 48.67 -9.79
C ALA A 139 -57.49 49.73 -9.86
N SER A 140 -57.57 50.40 -11.02
CA SER A 140 -58.67 51.30 -11.35
C SER A 140 -59.77 50.52 -12.04
N ILE A 141 -61.02 50.64 -11.55
CA ILE A 141 -62.21 49.97 -12.08
C ILE A 141 -63.22 51.05 -12.51
N ASP A 142 -63.77 50.93 -13.70
CA ASP A 142 -64.86 51.80 -14.14
C ASP A 142 -66.19 51.37 -13.58
N SER A 143 -66.94 52.31 -12.99
CA SER A 143 -68.19 52.06 -12.35
C SER A 143 -69.21 53.02 -12.86
N GLY A 144 -69.46 53.06 -14.15
CA GLY A 144 -70.51 53.84 -14.81
C GLY A 144 -70.90 55.17 -14.11
N ASP A 145 -71.70 55.11 -13.06
CA ASP A 145 -72.22 56.23 -12.33
C ASP A 145 -71.28 57.02 -11.44
N LEU A 146 -70.17 56.37 -10.93
CA LEU A 146 -69.24 56.95 -9.97
C LEU A 146 -67.85 57.24 -10.58
N GLY A 147 -67.74 57.00 -11.89
CA GLY A 147 -66.43 57.16 -12.55
C GLY A 147 -65.43 56.07 -12.19
N SER A 148 -64.15 56.41 -12.24
CA SER A 148 -63.05 55.47 -11.99
C SER A 148 -62.91 55.24 -10.47
N LEU A 149 -63.17 54.04 -9.98
CA LEU A 149 -62.93 53.62 -8.58
C LEU A 149 -61.56 53.03 -8.45
N GLN A 150 -60.82 53.37 -7.40
CA GLN A 150 -59.57 52.74 -7.03
C GLN A 150 -59.86 51.61 -6.02
N VAL A 151 -59.51 50.39 -6.37
CA VAL A 151 -59.62 49.21 -5.53
C VAL A 151 -58.24 48.74 -5.16
N THR A 152 -57.93 48.68 -3.88
CA THR A 152 -56.69 48.13 -3.33
C THR A 152 -57.03 46.91 -2.50
N THR A 153 -56.39 45.80 -2.81
CA THR A 153 -56.48 44.59 -1.98
C THR A 153 -55.08 44.20 -1.54
N GLY A 154 -54.97 43.66 -0.34
CA GLY A 154 -53.69 43.17 0.23
C GLY A 154 -53.95 42.03 1.18
N ARG A 155 -52.90 41.26 1.39
CA ARG A 155 -52.93 40.12 2.34
C ARG A 155 -51.59 39.99 3.11
N LEU A 156 -51.68 39.70 4.39
CA LEU A 156 -50.55 39.25 5.21
C LEU A 156 -50.22 37.79 4.85
N MET A 157 -48.93 37.52 4.70
CA MET A 157 -48.44 36.18 4.30
C MET A 157 -48.14 35.29 5.52
N THR A 158 -49.04 35.31 6.54
CA THR A 158 -48.84 34.56 7.80
C THR A 158 -48.75 33.06 7.55
N GLU A 159 -49.67 32.50 6.75
CA GLU A 159 -49.65 31.08 6.41
C GLU A 159 -48.35 30.68 5.69
N ARG A 160 -47.90 31.49 4.73
CA ARG A 160 -46.63 31.26 4.01
C ARG A 160 -45.45 31.23 4.96
N THR A 161 -45.35 32.19 5.88
CA THR A 161 -44.23 32.24 6.85
C THR A 161 -44.23 31.06 7.79
N ALA A 162 -45.43 30.61 8.24
CA ALA A 162 -45.58 29.43 9.09
C ALA A 162 -45.17 28.13 8.34
N VAL A 163 -45.65 27.97 7.08
CA VAL A 163 -45.27 26.82 6.24
C VAL A 163 -43.76 26.78 5.97
N LEU A 164 -43.17 27.91 5.59
CA LEU A 164 -41.72 27.98 5.34
C LEU A 164 -40.90 27.74 6.58
N ALA A 165 -41.35 28.24 7.76
CA ALA A 165 -40.68 27.99 9.04
C ALA A 165 -40.72 26.50 9.44
N SER A 166 -41.89 25.85 9.31
CA SER A 166 -42.04 24.41 9.60
C SER A 166 -41.22 23.55 8.62
N TYR A 167 -41.22 23.91 7.33
CA TYR A 167 -40.43 23.22 6.32
C TYR A 167 -38.94 23.34 6.60
N ARG A 168 -38.43 24.54 6.92
CA ARG A 168 -37.06 24.77 7.29
C ARG A 168 -36.64 23.91 8.47
N LEU A 169 -37.43 23.86 9.53
CA LEU A 169 -37.20 23.02 10.71
C LEU A 169 -37.13 21.52 10.32
N SER A 170 -38.09 21.07 9.51
CA SER A 170 -38.13 19.68 9.03
C SER A 170 -36.87 19.31 8.22
N VAL A 171 -36.40 20.19 7.35
CA VAL A 171 -35.17 20.00 6.56
C VAL A 171 -33.98 19.85 7.48
N TYR A 172 -33.83 20.71 8.51
CA TYR A 172 -32.72 20.61 9.47
C TYR A 172 -32.75 19.30 10.28
N ILE A 173 -33.95 18.89 10.75
CA ILE A 173 -34.09 17.63 11.50
C ILE A 173 -33.75 16.44 10.62
N LEU A 174 -34.31 16.37 9.39
CA LEU A 174 -34.04 15.27 8.46
C LEU A 174 -32.58 15.21 8.04
N ALA A 175 -31.96 16.35 7.72
CA ALA A 175 -30.55 16.41 7.36
C ALA A 175 -29.62 15.96 8.50
N SER A 176 -29.93 16.38 9.72
CA SER A 176 -29.14 15.98 10.92
C SER A 176 -29.33 14.49 11.22
N MET A 177 -30.55 13.96 11.13
CA MET A 177 -30.80 12.54 11.32
C MET A 177 -30.10 11.68 10.27
N ALA A 178 -30.18 12.06 8.99
CA ALA A 178 -29.50 11.36 7.91
C ALA A 178 -27.98 11.41 8.09
N ALA A 179 -27.41 12.54 8.49
CA ALA A 179 -25.97 12.67 8.78
C ALA A 179 -25.52 11.72 9.90
N ILE A 180 -26.32 11.60 10.98
CA ILE A 180 -26.02 10.69 12.09
C ILE A 180 -26.11 9.23 11.61
N ILE A 181 -27.16 8.86 10.87
CA ILE A 181 -27.31 7.50 10.33
C ILE A 181 -26.13 7.13 9.44
N LEU A 182 -25.75 8.03 8.52
CA LEU A 182 -24.60 7.81 7.63
C LEU A 182 -23.27 7.75 8.36
N ALA A 183 -23.09 8.52 9.43
CA ALA A 183 -21.93 8.43 10.30
C ALA A 183 -21.84 7.05 10.98
N VAL A 184 -22.93 6.55 11.52
CA VAL A 184 -22.99 5.24 12.18
C VAL A 184 -22.74 4.10 11.18
N VAL A 185 -23.46 4.12 10.05
CA VAL A 185 -23.29 3.11 8.99
C VAL A 185 -21.87 3.13 8.43
N GLY A 186 -21.33 4.30 8.12
CA GLY A 186 -19.95 4.47 7.64
C GLY A 186 -18.94 3.96 8.66
N TYR A 187 -19.11 4.26 9.94
CA TYR A 187 -18.26 3.72 11.01
C TYR A 187 -18.30 2.19 11.07
N LEU A 188 -19.49 1.58 11.01
CA LEU A 188 -19.65 0.12 11.06
C LEU A 188 -19.04 -0.56 9.83
N LEU A 189 -19.23 -0.01 8.64
CA LEU A 189 -18.67 -0.54 7.40
C LEU A 189 -17.13 -0.50 7.42
N VAL A 190 -16.54 0.66 7.76
CA VAL A 190 -15.08 0.80 7.84
C VAL A 190 -14.50 -0.07 8.96
N HIS A 191 -15.18 -0.14 10.11
CA HIS A 191 -14.74 -0.99 11.22
C HIS A 191 -14.68 -2.47 10.84
N ARG A 192 -15.76 -2.98 10.18
CA ARG A 192 -15.80 -4.37 9.69
C ARG A 192 -14.82 -4.62 8.54
N GLY A 193 -14.68 -3.67 7.61
CA GLY A 193 -13.76 -3.79 6.49
C GLY A 193 -12.28 -3.83 6.92
N LEU A 194 -11.92 -3.17 8.03
CA LEU A 194 -10.55 -3.19 8.56
C LEU A 194 -10.27 -4.34 9.54
N LEU A 195 -11.27 -5.13 9.92
CA LEU A 195 -11.12 -6.25 10.86
C LEU A 195 -10.14 -7.32 10.34
N PRO A 196 -10.19 -7.77 9.06
CA PRO A 196 -9.23 -8.72 8.52
C PRO A 196 -7.78 -8.20 8.59
N LEU A 197 -7.57 -6.95 8.24
CA LEU A 197 -6.23 -6.33 8.31
C LEU A 197 -5.66 -6.32 9.73
N ARG A 198 -6.50 -6.04 10.74
CA ARG A 198 -6.10 -6.07 12.15
C ARG A 198 -5.78 -7.49 12.64
N ARG A 199 -6.48 -8.50 12.11
CA ARG A 199 -6.19 -9.91 12.41
C ARG A 199 -4.84 -10.31 11.82
N LEU A 200 -4.60 -9.99 10.55
CA LEU A 200 -3.32 -10.24 9.88
C LEU A 200 -2.16 -9.56 10.60
N ALA A 201 -2.31 -8.30 10.97
CA ALA A 201 -1.27 -7.57 11.71
C ALA A 201 -0.96 -8.22 13.09
N ARG A 202 -1.96 -8.73 13.80
CA ARG A 202 -1.74 -9.44 15.08
C ARG A 202 -1.07 -10.79 14.88
N HIS A 203 -1.46 -11.58 13.88
CA HIS A 203 -0.80 -12.83 13.55
C HIS A 203 0.66 -12.58 13.15
N ALA A 204 0.93 -11.59 12.30
CA ALA A 204 2.28 -11.22 11.91
C ALA A 204 3.16 -10.80 13.10
N GLN A 205 2.60 -10.11 14.11
CA GLN A 205 3.31 -9.77 15.35
C GLN A 205 3.63 -10.98 16.23
N GLY A 206 2.85 -12.05 16.13
CA GLY A 206 3.09 -13.30 16.86
C GLY A 206 4.17 -14.17 16.23
N ILE A 207 4.54 -13.92 14.96
CA ILE A 207 5.58 -14.70 14.26
C ILE A 207 6.96 -14.21 14.71
N GLY A 208 7.72 -15.10 15.32
CA GLY A 208 9.08 -14.86 15.79
C GLY A 208 10.02 -15.98 15.34
N VAL A 209 11.28 -15.91 15.78
CA VAL A 209 12.31 -16.89 15.39
C VAL A 209 11.91 -18.33 15.76
N GLY A 210 11.15 -18.52 16.85
CA GLY A 210 10.74 -19.85 17.32
C GLY A 210 9.57 -20.48 16.53
N ASN A 211 8.84 -19.70 15.73
CA ASN A 211 7.67 -20.16 14.97
C ASN A 211 7.61 -19.65 13.53
N LEU A 212 8.76 -19.45 12.89
CA LEU A 212 8.88 -19.05 11.48
C LEU A 212 8.18 -19.98 10.47
N ALA A 213 7.77 -21.19 10.92
CA ALA A 213 7.01 -22.12 10.09
C ALA A 213 5.52 -21.75 9.96
N GLU A 214 5.00 -20.89 10.84
CA GLU A 214 3.63 -20.38 10.72
C GLU A 214 3.45 -19.55 9.45
N ARG A 215 2.24 -19.64 8.88
CA ARG A 215 1.86 -18.88 7.69
C ARG A 215 0.61 -18.07 7.96
N LEU A 216 0.50 -16.92 7.31
CA LEU A 216 -0.73 -16.16 7.32
C LEU A 216 -1.79 -16.90 6.50
N ASP A 217 -2.95 -17.14 7.12
CA ASP A 217 -4.08 -17.80 6.47
C ASP A 217 -4.76 -16.84 5.48
N SER A 218 -4.96 -17.33 4.27
CA SER A 218 -5.67 -16.62 3.20
C SER A 218 -7.18 -16.88 3.19
N HIS A 219 -7.67 -17.88 3.98
CA HIS A 219 -9.08 -18.22 4.01
C HIS A 219 -9.93 -17.09 4.57
N GLY A 220 -10.89 -16.62 3.76
CA GLY A 220 -11.79 -15.51 4.13
C GLY A 220 -11.15 -14.12 4.10
N ALA A 221 -9.93 -13.99 3.58
CA ALA A 221 -9.32 -12.68 3.34
C ALA A 221 -9.94 -12.00 2.10
N PRO A 222 -10.15 -10.67 2.13
CA PRO A 222 -10.51 -9.90 0.93
C PRO A 222 -9.50 -10.11 -0.19
N LYS A 223 -9.96 -10.10 -1.44
CA LYS A 223 -9.11 -10.31 -2.63
C LYS A 223 -7.94 -9.32 -2.70
N GLU A 224 -8.16 -8.10 -2.22
CA GLU A 224 -7.17 -7.02 -2.17
C GLU A 224 -5.99 -7.32 -1.22
N LEU A 225 -6.18 -8.21 -0.24
CA LEU A 225 -5.15 -8.59 0.72
C LEU A 225 -4.36 -9.85 0.33
N LEU A 226 -4.84 -10.64 -0.64
CA LEU A 226 -4.17 -11.87 -1.07
C LEU A 226 -2.73 -11.65 -1.54
N PRO A 227 -2.42 -10.65 -2.41
CA PRO A 227 -1.04 -10.42 -2.85
C PRO A 227 -0.09 -10.06 -1.70
N MET A 228 -0.61 -9.35 -0.69
CA MET A 228 0.15 -9.00 0.51
C MET A 228 0.44 -10.23 1.37
N ILE A 229 -0.56 -11.12 1.56
CA ILE A 229 -0.40 -12.37 2.31
C ILE A 229 0.64 -13.25 1.63
N ASP A 230 0.57 -13.42 0.31
CA ASP A 230 1.51 -14.23 -0.47
C ASP A 230 2.94 -13.68 -0.39
N SER A 231 3.09 -12.37 -0.53
CA SER A 231 4.40 -11.71 -0.39
C SER A 231 4.98 -11.90 1.01
N PHE A 232 4.16 -11.79 2.05
CA PHE A 232 4.58 -11.99 3.43
C PHE A 232 4.95 -13.45 3.71
N ASN A 233 4.16 -14.41 3.22
CA ASN A 233 4.45 -15.83 3.35
C ASN A 233 5.74 -16.23 2.61
N THR A 234 5.99 -15.64 1.43
CA THR A 234 7.25 -15.82 0.70
C THR A 234 8.44 -15.27 1.49
N MET A 235 8.28 -14.11 2.11
CA MET A 235 9.33 -13.56 2.99
C MET A 235 9.60 -14.47 4.19
N LEU A 236 8.55 -14.98 4.85
CA LEU A 236 8.69 -15.92 5.96
C LEU A 236 9.41 -17.21 5.55
N GLU A 237 9.11 -17.71 4.35
CA GLU A 237 9.77 -18.90 3.81
C GLU A 237 11.28 -18.67 3.63
N ARG A 238 11.66 -17.52 3.07
CA ARG A 238 13.08 -17.15 2.91
C ARG A 238 13.78 -17.01 4.26
N LEU A 239 13.11 -16.37 5.23
CA LEU A 239 13.65 -16.23 6.59
C LEU A 239 13.80 -17.58 7.26
N ALA A 240 12.80 -18.46 7.21
CA ALA A 240 12.85 -19.80 7.78
C ALA A 240 14.01 -20.62 7.20
N LYS A 241 14.17 -20.63 5.86
CA LYS A 241 15.29 -21.30 5.19
C LYS A 241 16.63 -20.74 5.64
N GLY A 242 16.77 -19.41 5.72
CA GLY A 242 17.99 -18.77 6.21
C GLY A 242 18.34 -19.13 7.64
N PHE A 243 17.36 -19.18 8.54
CA PHE A 243 17.57 -19.58 9.93
C PHE A 243 17.97 -21.04 10.09
N VAL A 244 17.33 -21.97 9.36
CA VAL A 244 17.71 -23.38 9.34
C VAL A 244 19.14 -23.54 8.84
N GLN A 245 19.49 -22.86 7.77
CA GLN A 245 20.84 -22.89 7.20
C GLN A 245 21.89 -22.32 8.17
N LEU A 246 21.58 -21.22 8.86
CA LEU A 246 22.47 -20.62 9.86
C LEU A 246 22.66 -21.56 11.06
N GLY A 247 21.56 -22.21 11.52
CA GLY A 247 21.62 -23.19 12.61
C GLY A 247 22.48 -24.38 12.26
N GLN A 248 22.34 -24.94 11.04
CA GLN A 248 23.14 -26.05 10.56
C GLN A 248 24.64 -25.66 10.50
N VAL A 249 24.94 -24.51 9.89
CA VAL A 249 26.32 -24.00 9.84
C VAL A 249 26.93 -23.84 11.23
N SER A 250 26.17 -23.29 12.21
CA SER A 250 26.66 -23.14 13.59
C SER A 250 26.94 -24.46 14.26
N THR A 251 26.10 -25.47 14.05
CA THR A 251 26.28 -26.80 14.60
C THR A 251 27.50 -27.49 14.00
N ASP A 252 27.61 -27.46 12.68
CA ASP A 252 28.75 -28.03 11.95
C ASP A 252 30.07 -27.36 12.37
N MET A 253 30.07 -26.03 12.51
CA MET A 253 31.22 -25.27 13.04
C MET A 253 31.64 -25.76 14.42
N ALA A 254 30.70 -25.92 15.34
CA ALA A 254 31.00 -26.33 16.70
C ALA A 254 31.62 -27.74 16.75
N HIS A 255 31.16 -28.66 15.91
CA HIS A 255 31.72 -30.00 15.81
C HIS A 255 33.12 -30.00 15.21
N GLU A 256 33.33 -29.35 14.11
CA GLU A 256 34.63 -29.34 13.38
C GLU A 256 35.73 -28.54 14.10
N LEU A 257 35.38 -27.57 14.94
CA LEU A 257 36.37 -26.84 15.77
C LEU A 257 36.72 -27.59 17.05
N ARG A 258 35.80 -28.37 17.60
CA ARG A 258 36.03 -29.06 18.87
C ARG A 258 37.15 -30.09 18.79
N THR A 259 37.23 -30.84 17.71
CA THR A 259 38.24 -31.90 17.52
C THR A 259 39.67 -31.38 17.51
N PRO A 260 40.08 -30.41 16.63
CA PRO A 260 41.44 -29.88 16.59
C PRO A 260 41.80 -29.15 17.90
N ILE A 261 40.85 -28.40 18.48
CA ILE A 261 41.08 -27.72 19.78
C ILE A 261 41.37 -28.75 20.90
N ASN A 262 40.61 -29.85 20.98
CA ASN A 262 40.87 -30.89 21.95
C ASN A 262 42.22 -31.59 21.70
N ASN A 263 42.62 -31.83 20.46
CA ASN A 263 43.90 -32.41 20.12
C ASN A 263 45.07 -31.48 20.55
N LEU A 264 45.00 -30.20 20.19
CA LEU A 264 45.98 -29.20 20.62
C LEU A 264 46.11 -29.13 22.15
N LEU A 265 44.97 -29.12 22.83
CA LEU A 265 44.93 -29.09 24.28
C LEU A 265 45.57 -30.36 24.89
N GLY A 266 45.19 -31.54 24.36
CA GLY A 266 45.68 -32.82 24.83
C GLY A 266 47.19 -32.99 24.63
N GLU A 267 47.71 -32.68 23.42
CA GLU A 267 49.11 -32.74 23.12
C GLU A 267 49.93 -31.77 24.00
N THR A 268 49.44 -30.55 24.19
CA THR A 268 50.07 -29.55 25.05
C THR A 268 50.07 -30.00 26.53
N GLN A 269 48.93 -30.56 27.03
CA GLN A 269 48.84 -31.07 28.40
C GLN A 269 49.80 -32.25 28.64
N VAL A 270 49.89 -33.21 27.71
CA VAL A 270 50.81 -34.33 27.79
C VAL A 270 52.27 -33.85 27.78
N ALA A 271 52.60 -32.84 26.99
CA ALA A 271 53.93 -32.26 26.97
C ALA A 271 54.32 -31.52 28.25
N LEU A 272 53.36 -30.97 28.97
CA LEU A 272 53.59 -30.31 30.27
C LEU A 272 53.75 -31.27 31.43
N GLN A 273 53.26 -32.54 31.32
CA GLN A 273 53.35 -33.55 32.39
C GLN A 273 54.72 -34.24 32.51
N GLN A 274 55.52 -34.20 31.44
CA GLN A 274 56.83 -34.87 31.41
C GLN A 274 57.87 -33.97 30.78
N SER A 275 59.10 -33.96 31.38
CA SER A 275 60.23 -33.25 30.79
C SER A 275 60.63 -33.93 29.48
N ARG A 276 60.76 -33.13 28.41
CA ARG A 276 61.13 -33.57 27.05
C ARG A 276 62.38 -32.83 26.56
N SER A 277 62.98 -33.32 25.50
CA SER A 277 64.08 -32.62 24.87
C SER A 277 63.60 -31.32 24.20
N ILE A 278 64.51 -30.37 24.00
CA ILE A 278 64.21 -29.09 23.32
C ILE A 278 63.65 -29.37 21.94
N GLU A 279 64.25 -30.31 21.22
CA GLU A 279 63.84 -30.73 19.88
C GLU A 279 62.38 -31.23 19.87
N SER A 280 61.96 -32.01 20.90
CA SER A 280 60.59 -32.51 21.03
C SER A 280 59.60 -31.37 21.29
N TYR A 281 59.97 -30.34 22.08
CA TYR A 281 59.13 -29.15 22.26
C TYR A 281 59.03 -28.33 21.00
N GLN A 282 60.13 -28.18 20.22
CA GLN A 282 60.12 -27.48 18.95
C GLN A 282 59.20 -28.17 17.92
N GLN A 283 59.26 -29.50 17.83
CA GLN A 283 58.36 -30.27 16.95
C GLN A 283 56.88 -30.12 17.35
N LEU A 284 56.58 -30.19 18.67
CA LEU A 284 55.24 -29.96 19.15
C LEU A 284 54.72 -28.57 18.83
N LEU A 285 55.55 -27.54 19.05
CA LEU A 285 55.18 -26.15 18.72
C LEU A 285 54.97 -25.95 17.21
N ALA A 286 55.79 -26.56 16.37
CA ALA A 286 55.62 -26.53 14.91
C ALA A 286 54.28 -27.18 14.50
N SER A 287 53.97 -28.37 15.04
CA SER A 287 52.69 -29.06 14.82
C SER A 287 51.51 -28.23 15.29
N ASN A 288 51.63 -27.58 16.46
CA ASN A 288 50.56 -26.69 16.98
C ASN A 288 50.36 -25.46 16.07
N VAL A 289 51.42 -24.89 15.50
CA VAL A 289 51.29 -23.77 14.55
C VAL A 289 50.55 -24.20 13.28
N GLU A 290 50.93 -25.36 12.71
CA GLU A 290 50.25 -25.90 11.53
C GLU A 290 48.75 -26.13 11.76
N GLU A 291 48.37 -26.66 12.93
CA GLU A 291 46.95 -26.91 13.27
C GLU A 291 46.18 -25.61 13.55
N LEU A 292 46.81 -24.60 14.16
CA LEU A 292 46.23 -23.26 14.32
C LEU A 292 46.02 -22.56 12.99
N GLU A 293 46.96 -22.62 12.05
CA GLU A 293 46.80 -22.10 10.70
C GLU A 293 45.70 -22.82 9.93
N ARG A 294 45.58 -24.14 10.12
CA ARG A 294 44.46 -24.93 9.57
C ARG A 294 43.11 -24.46 10.10
N LEU A 295 43.00 -24.21 11.43
CA LEU A 295 41.80 -23.66 12.06
C LEU A 295 41.47 -22.27 11.52
N ALA A 296 42.48 -21.42 11.33
CA ALA A 296 42.29 -20.09 10.74
C ALA A 296 41.67 -20.18 9.33
N ARG A 297 42.29 -21.01 8.47
CA ARG A 297 41.76 -21.26 7.10
C ARG A 297 40.33 -21.85 7.14
N MET A 298 40.02 -22.76 8.07
CA MET A 298 38.68 -23.31 8.24
C MET A 298 37.67 -22.22 8.61
N LEU A 299 38.02 -21.34 9.56
CA LEU A 299 37.18 -20.23 9.99
C LEU A 299 36.89 -19.25 8.85
N GLU A 300 37.90 -18.89 8.07
CA GLU A 300 37.73 -18.01 6.87
C GLU A 300 36.81 -18.63 5.83
N ASN A 301 36.94 -19.93 5.58
CA ASN A 301 36.07 -20.67 4.67
C ASN A 301 34.59 -20.71 5.17
N MET A 302 34.41 -20.93 6.46
CA MET A 302 33.08 -20.92 7.09
C MET A 302 32.43 -19.53 7.06
N LEU A 303 33.22 -18.47 7.39
CA LEU A 303 32.73 -17.08 7.29
C LEU A 303 32.36 -16.70 5.86
N PHE A 304 33.11 -17.16 4.88
CA PHE A 304 32.76 -16.98 3.47
C PHE A 304 31.40 -17.63 3.15
N LEU A 305 31.18 -18.90 3.53
CA LEU A 305 29.93 -19.61 3.28
C LEU A 305 28.73 -19.00 4.01
N ALA A 306 28.95 -18.30 5.14
CA ALA A 306 27.90 -17.66 5.94
C ALA A 306 27.58 -16.24 5.48
N ARG A 307 28.52 -15.48 4.92
CA ARG A 307 28.38 -14.05 4.60
C ARG A 307 28.12 -13.75 3.14
N THR A 308 28.18 -14.75 2.26
CA THR A 308 28.11 -14.49 0.82
C THR A 308 26.73 -13.99 0.41
N ASP A 309 26.68 -12.68 0.09
CA ASP A 309 25.49 -12.02 -0.44
C ASP A 309 25.48 -12.11 -1.97
N PRO A 310 24.49 -12.81 -2.58
CA PRO A 310 24.41 -12.93 -4.03
C PRO A 310 24.36 -11.57 -4.74
N ALA A 311 23.71 -10.58 -4.16
CA ALA A 311 23.56 -9.27 -4.76
C ALA A 311 24.90 -8.51 -4.85
N SER A 312 25.83 -8.73 -3.90
CA SER A 312 27.16 -8.14 -3.92
C SER A 312 28.05 -8.77 -4.98
N ALA A 313 28.05 -10.11 -5.07
CA ALA A 313 28.82 -10.84 -6.07
C ALA A 313 28.41 -10.52 -7.50
N LEU A 314 27.10 -10.34 -7.74
CA LEU A 314 26.56 -9.97 -9.05
C LEU A 314 27.03 -8.60 -9.55
N ARG A 315 27.29 -7.64 -8.66
CA ARG A 315 27.69 -6.27 -9.00
C ARG A 315 29.18 -6.15 -9.39
N GLN A 316 30.03 -7.10 -9.00
CA GLN A 316 31.47 -7.05 -9.20
C GLN A 316 31.94 -7.96 -10.34
N ARG A 317 31.03 -8.53 -11.13
CA ARG A 317 31.38 -9.33 -12.30
C ARG A 317 31.98 -8.45 -13.39
N GLN A 318 33.00 -8.99 -14.04
CA GLN A 318 33.63 -8.36 -15.19
C GLN A 318 34.04 -9.41 -16.23
N GLU A 319 34.41 -8.96 -17.41
CA GLU A 319 34.97 -9.80 -18.45
C GLU A 319 36.42 -10.13 -18.14
N LEU A 320 36.71 -11.42 -18.08
CA LEU A 320 38.05 -11.94 -17.79
C LEU A 320 38.52 -12.80 -18.96
N SER A 321 39.77 -12.65 -19.38
CA SER A 321 40.43 -13.55 -20.34
C SER A 321 40.55 -14.95 -19.70
N ALA A 322 39.99 -15.95 -20.33
CA ALA A 322 40.07 -17.32 -19.83
C ALA A 322 41.52 -17.83 -19.87
N ALA A 323 42.27 -17.50 -20.91
CA ALA A 323 43.69 -17.83 -21.03
C ALA A 323 44.49 -17.28 -19.85
N ASP A 324 44.33 -15.96 -19.57
CA ASP A 324 45.11 -15.31 -18.49
C ASP A 324 44.79 -15.86 -17.11
N GLU A 325 43.51 -16.23 -16.86
CA GLU A 325 43.11 -16.76 -15.55
C GLU A 325 43.56 -18.21 -15.33
N VAL A 326 43.51 -19.07 -16.38
CA VAL A 326 44.05 -20.44 -16.24
C VAL A 326 45.57 -20.49 -16.16
N GLU A 327 46.27 -19.63 -16.91
CA GLU A 327 47.75 -19.50 -16.84
C GLU A 327 48.17 -19.00 -15.45
N ARG A 328 47.55 -17.95 -14.96
CA ARG A 328 47.84 -17.39 -13.61
C ARG A 328 47.65 -18.41 -12.50
N ILE A 329 46.60 -19.26 -12.58
CA ILE A 329 46.40 -20.30 -11.57
C ILE A 329 47.41 -21.42 -11.71
N ALA A 330 47.81 -21.78 -12.93
CA ALA A 330 48.85 -22.76 -13.18
C ALA A 330 50.20 -22.30 -12.58
N ASP A 331 50.62 -21.07 -12.87
CA ASP A 331 51.84 -20.47 -12.33
C ASP A 331 51.87 -20.48 -10.80
N TYR A 332 50.71 -20.13 -10.18
CA TYR A 332 50.58 -20.12 -8.72
C TYR A 332 50.80 -21.50 -8.09
N PHE A 333 50.38 -22.58 -8.74
CA PHE A 333 50.49 -23.95 -8.23
C PHE A 333 51.70 -24.72 -8.75
N GLU A 334 52.51 -24.19 -9.68
CA GLU A 334 53.64 -24.87 -10.31
C GLU A 334 54.62 -25.42 -9.28
N GLY A 335 54.99 -24.61 -8.29
CA GLY A 335 55.91 -25.03 -7.23
C GLY A 335 55.36 -26.17 -6.37
N LEU A 336 54.10 -26.03 -5.93
CA LEU A 336 53.43 -27.02 -5.10
C LEU A 336 53.20 -28.35 -5.85
N ALA A 337 52.89 -28.32 -7.13
CA ALA A 337 52.73 -29.49 -7.99
C ALA A 337 54.10 -30.17 -8.24
N GLY A 338 55.16 -29.40 -8.44
CA GLY A 338 56.51 -29.87 -8.59
C GLY A 338 57.00 -30.68 -7.38
N ASP A 339 56.70 -30.25 -6.16
CA ASP A 339 57.05 -30.97 -4.92
C ASP A 339 56.46 -32.38 -4.84
N VAL A 340 55.31 -32.64 -5.51
CA VAL A 340 54.67 -33.95 -5.59
C VAL A 340 54.81 -34.62 -6.97
N GLN A 341 55.70 -34.09 -7.81
CA GLN A 341 55.98 -34.61 -9.15
C GLN A 341 54.77 -34.61 -10.10
N ILE A 342 53.93 -33.61 -10.01
CA ILE A 342 52.80 -33.40 -10.92
C ILE A 342 53.17 -32.23 -11.84
N SER A 343 53.06 -32.41 -13.16
CA SER A 343 53.15 -31.31 -14.12
C SER A 343 51.81 -30.64 -14.32
N ILE A 344 51.80 -29.33 -14.58
CA ILE A 344 50.57 -28.60 -14.85
C ILE A 344 50.54 -28.21 -16.33
N HIS A 345 49.44 -28.52 -17.00
CA HIS A 345 49.13 -28.05 -18.36
C HIS A 345 47.89 -27.17 -18.33
N ALA A 346 48.03 -25.91 -18.79
CA ALA A 346 46.96 -24.93 -18.81
C ALA A 346 46.71 -24.48 -20.25
N GLU A 347 45.51 -24.56 -20.70
CA GLU A 347 45.07 -24.04 -22.00
C GLU A 347 43.71 -23.39 -21.88
N GLY A 348 43.46 -22.27 -22.55
CA GLY A 348 42.19 -21.59 -22.47
C GLY A 348 41.93 -20.61 -23.59
N GLU A 349 40.68 -20.56 -24.00
CA GLU A 349 40.20 -19.59 -24.96
C GLU A 349 38.88 -18.98 -24.46
N GLY A 350 38.58 -17.76 -24.90
CA GLY A 350 37.34 -17.09 -24.64
C GLY A 350 37.35 -16.15 -23.45
N VAL A 351 36.13 -15.69 -23.08
CA VAL A 351 35.90 -14.69 -22.03
C VAL A 351 34.97 -15.26 -20.99
N ILE A 352 35.33 -15.09 -19.71
CA ILE A 352 34.54 -15.51 -18.57
C ILE A 352 33.89 -14.27 -17.97
N TRP A 353 32.55 -14.31 -17.79
CA TRP A 353 31.84 -13.28 -17.07
C TRP A 353 31.71 -13.64 -15.58
N ALA A 354 32.68 -13.19 -14.77
CA ALA A 354 32.76 -13.57 -13.37
C ALA A 354 33.34 -12.46 -12.46
N GLU A 355 33.17 -12.62 -11.15
CA GLU A 355 33.90 -11.86 -10.14
C GLU A 355 35.30 -12.49 -10.00
N PRO A 356 36.40 -11.72 -10.20
CA PRO A 356 37.74 -12.26 -10.31
C PRO A 356 38.25 -13.04 -9.09
N MET A 357 38.01 -12.53 -7.89
CA MET A 357 38.48 -13.18 -6.67
C MET A 357 37.75 -14.49 -6.39
N LEU A 358 36.43 -14.54 -6.69
CA LEU A 358 35.65 -15.76 -6.55
C LEU A 358 36.03 -16.82 -7.56
N LEU A 359 36.26 -16.42 -8.85
CA LEU A 359 36.71 -17.31 -9.89
C LEU A 359 38.05 -17.97 -9.49
N ARG A 360 39.05 -17.15 -9.13
CA ARG A 360 40.34 -17.63 -8.68
C ARG A 360 40.27 -18.53 -7.45
N ARG A 361 39.38 -18.22 -6.50
CA ARG A 361 39.12 -19.05 -5.33
C ARG A 361 38.56 -20.41 -5.71
N ALA A 362 37.63 -20.47 -6.67
CA ALA A 362 37.06 -21.73 -7.16
C ALA A 362 38.14 -22.58 -7.83
N LEU A 363 38.90 -22.00 -8.75
CA LEU A 363 40.00 -22.67 -9.43
C LEU A 363 41.09 -23.15 -8.44
N ALA A 364 41.47 -22.31 -7.47
CA ALA A 364 42.44 -22.69 -6.46
C ALA A 364 41.98 -23.88 -5.60
N ASN A 365 40.70 -23.96 -5.23
CA ASN A 365 40.19 -25.13 -4.52
C ASN A 365 40.21 -26.40 -5.38
N LEU A 366 39.90 -26.29 -6.68
CA LEU A 366 39.97 -27.45 -7.60
C LEU A 366 41.40 -27.91 -7.83
N CYS A 367 42.38 -26.99 -8.07
CA CYS A 367 43.78 -27.29 -8.29
C CYS A 367 44.43 -27.89 -7.02
N ALA A 368 44.13 -27.32 -5.84
CA ALA A 368 44.62 -27.87 -4.58
C ALA A 368 44.11 -29.31 -4.36
N ASN A 369 42.85 -29.60 -4.68
CA ASN A 369 42.32 -30.97 -4.63
C ASN A 369 43.00 -31.87 -5.66
N ALA A 370 43.17 -31.42 -6.90
CA ALA A 370 43.82 -32.19 -7.96
C ALA A 370 45.27 -32.55 -7.64
N ILE A 371 46.04 -31.63 -7.05
CA ILE A 371 47.42 -31.89 -6.60
C ILE A 371 47.43 -32.87 -5.42
N LYS A 372 46.54 -32.68 -4.46
CA LYS A 372 46.46 -33.51 -3.25
C LYS A 372 46.10 -34.96 -3.53
N TYR A 373 45.17 -35.23 -4.44
CA TYR A 373 44.66 -36.55 -4.77
C TYR A 373 45.23 -37.09 -6.08
N GLY A 374 46.06 -36.30 -6.77
CA GLY A 374 46.78 -36.72 -7.96
C GLY A 374 47.83 -37.78 -7.69
N ALA A 375 48.08 -38.69 -8.64
CA ALA A 375 49.16 -39.64 -8.58
C ALA A 375 50.51 -38.96 -8.99
N PRO A 376 51.62 -39.31 -8.34
CA PRO A 376 52.92 -38.78 -8.76
C PRO A 376 53.23 -39.11 -10.23
N CYS A 377 54.05 -38.29 -10.88
CA CYS A 377 54.43 -38.42 -12.30
C CYS A 377 53.22 -38.40 -13.27
N THR A 378 52.15 -37.67 -12.90
CA THR A 378 51.00 -37.44 -13.77
C THR A 378 50.83 -35.96 -14.08
N GLU A 379 49.85 -35.64 -14.88
CA GLU A 379 49.56 -34.27 -15.32
C GLU A 379 48.23 -33.77 -14.72
N LEU A 380 48.22 -32.54 -14.21
CA LEU A 380 47.05 -31.75 -13.88
C LEU A 380 46.74 -30.89 -15.11
N VAL A 381 45.55 -31.06 -15.67
CA VAL A 381 45.11 -30.32 -16.87
C VAL A 381 44.02 -29.33 -16.50
N ILE A 382 44.26 -28.05 -16.82
CA ILE A 382 43.30 -26.95 -16.62
C ILE A 382 42.92 -26.44 -18.01
N GLN A 383 41.63 -26.58 -18.36
CA GLN A 383 41.15 -26.20 -19.69
C GLN A 383 39.96 -25.22 -19.59
N ALA A 384 39.97 -24.20 -20.46
CA ALA A 384 38.83 -23.31 -20.64
C ALA A 384 38.30 -23.43 -22.09
N VAL A 385 37.10 -23.95 -22.24
CA VAL A 385 36.49 -24.24 -23.54
C VAL A 385 35.22 -23.46 -23.72
N PRO A 386 35.19 -22.47 -24.62
CA PRO A 386 33.96 -21.71 -24.88
C PRO A 386 32.95 -22.52 -25.68
N ASN A 387 31.66 -22.27 -25.42
CA ASN A 387 30.53 -22.76 -26.23
C ASN A 387 29.52 -21.63 -26.52
N ALA A 388 28.40 -21.95 -27.19
CA ALA A 388 27.39 -20.97 -27.54
C ALA A 388 26.68 -20.32 -26.31
N GLU A 389 26.57 -21.06 -25.18
CA GLU A 389 25.87 -20.65 -23.98
C GLU A 389 26.77 -19.98 -22.94
N GLY A 390 28.09 -20.18 -23.02
CA GLY A 390 29.06 -19.69 -22.05
C GLY A 390 30.42 -20.32 -22.18
N ILE A 391 31.07 -20.58 -21.05
CA ILE A 391 32.40 -21.17 -21.01
C ILE A 391 32.50 -22.28 -19.98
N HIS A 392 33.15 -23.38 -20.34
CA HIS A 392 33.44 -24.52 -19.46
C HIS A 392 34.88 -24.43 -18.98
N LEU A 393 35.10 -24.43 -17.67
CA LEU A 393 36.39 -24.57 -17.02
C LEU A 393 36.49 -26.01 -16.48
N ARG A 394 37.49 -26.75 -16.95
CA ARG A 394 37.74 -28.14 -16.55
C ARG A 394 39.07 -28.23 -15.82
N VAL A 395 39.06 -28.90 -14.69
CA VAL A 395 40.26 -29.25 -13.92
C VAL A 395 40.30 -30.76 -13.80
N SER A 396 41.27 -31.39 -14.42
CA SER A 396 41.39 -32.84 -14.51
C SER A 396 42.70 -33.33 -13.95
N ASN A 397 42.65 -34.38 -13.14
CA ASN A 397 43.85 -35.04 -12.63
C ASN A 397 43.73 -36.56 -12.74
N ARG A 398 44.89 -37.24 -12.77
CA ARG A 398 44.97 -38.70 -12.68
C ARG A 398 45.21 -39.12 -11.22
N GLY A 399 44.45 -40.09 -10.75
CA GLY A 399 44.52 -40.59 -9.38
C GLY A 399 43.59 -41.77 -9.16
N GLU A 400 43.24 -42.02 -7.94
CA GLU A 400 42.28 -43.06 -7.56
C GLU A 400 40.87 -42.71 -8.03
N THR A 401 40.19 -43.68 -8.64
CA THR A 401 38.80 -43.46 -9.14
C THR A 401 37.84 -43.30 -7.98
N ILE A 402 37.05 -42.26 -7.99
CA ILE A 402 36.00 -42.01 -7.00
C ILE A 402 34.77 -42.86 -7.34
N ALA A 403 34.24 -43.66 -6.39
CA ALA A 403 33.08 -44.49 -6.62
C ALA A 403 31.86 -43.62 -6.94
N ALA A 404 30.97 -44.09 -7.83
CA ALA A 404 29.84 -43.34 -8.35
C ALA A 404 28.86 -42.87 -7.24
N GLU A 405 28.77 -43.60 -6.14
CA GLU A 405 27.92 -43.26 -4.99
C GLU A 405 28.38 -42.01 -4.24
N HIS A 406 29.68 -41.66 -4.32
CA HIS A 406 30.25 -40.47 -3.69
C HIS A 406 30.15 -39.21 -4.53
N LEU A 407 30.12 -39.33 -5.88
CA LEU A 407 30.15 -38.20 -6.80
C LEU A 407 29.08 -37.12 -6.51
N PRO A 408 27.79 -37.47 -6.26
CA PRO A 408 26.75 -36.46 -6.00
C PRO A 408 26.98 -35.70 -4.70
N ARG A 409 27.70 -36.29 -3.75
CA ARG A 409 27.88 -35.75 -2.39
C ARG A 409 29.18 -34.97 -2.23
N LEU A 410 30.10 -35.01 -3.17
CA LEU A 410 31.41 -34.35 -3.07
C LEU A 410 31.32 -32.84 -2.83
N PHE A 411 30.24 -32.20 -3.25
CA PHE A 411 30.00 -30.77 -3.06
C PHE A 411 29.22 -30.43 -1.75
N GLU A 412 28.81 -31.47 -1.00
CA GLU A 412 28.23 -31.27 0.32
C GLU A 412 29.31 -30.76 1.30
N ARG A 413 28.92 -29.96 2.27
CA ARG A 413 29.83 -29.42 3.29
C ARG A 413 30.34 -30.57 4.16
N PHE A 414 31.66 -30.55 4.46
CA PHE A 414 32.35 -31.53 5.30
C PHE A 414 32.34 -32.97 4.76
N TYR A 415 31.77 -33.20 3.58
CA TYR A 415 31.76 -34.53 2.99
C TYR A 415 33.16 -34.99 2.57
N ARG A 416 33.46 -36.24 2.88
CA ARG A 416 34.73 -36.90 2.57
C ARG A 416 34.49 -38.34 2.20
N VAL A 417 35.20 -38.86 1.19
CA VAL A 417 35.08 -40.25 0.72
C VAL A 417 35.69 -41.23 1.74
N ASP A 418 36.79 -40.89 2.38
CA ASP A 418 37.48 -41.68 3.40
C ASP A 418 37.87 -40.83 4.60
N GLU A 419 37.41 -41.19 5.81
CA GLU A 419 37.83 -40.52 7.06
C GLU A 419 39.17 -41.02 7.62
N SER A 420 39.62 -42.18 7.13
CA SER A 420 40.72 -42.95 7.79
C SER A 420 42.12 -42.74 7.19
N ARG A 421 42.30 -42.09 6.05
CA ARG A 421 43.61 -41.90 5.42
C ARG A 421 44.33 -40.71 5.98
N GLU A 422 45.64 -40.85 6.33
CA GLU A 422 46.51 -39.74 6.80
C GLU A 422 46.53 -38.51 5.88
N ARG A 423 46.48 -38.73 4.55
CA ARG A 423 46.35 -37.63 3.58
C ARG A 423 45.01 -36.87 3.67
N SER A 424 43.98 -37.48 4.23
CA SER A 424 42.66 -36.83 4.43
C SER A 424 42.65 -35.90 5.64
N ALA A 425 43.56 -36.07 6.61
CA ALA A 425 43.63 -35.24 7.81
C ALA A 425 43.84 -33.74 7.51
N GLN A 426 44.47 -33.38 6.39
CA GLN A 426 44.72 -31.99 5.99
C GLN A 426 43.58 -31.30 5.24
N SER A 427 42.43 -31.96 5.00
CA SER A 427 41.31 -31.41 4.21
C SER A 427 40.03 -31.31 5.03
N ASN A 428 39.47 -30.13 5.14
CA ASN A 428 38.31 -29.86 5.99
C ASN A 428 36.96 -30.13 5.28
N GLY A 429 36.94 -30.71 4.06
CA GLY A 429 35.70 -30.98 3.30
C GLY A 429 34.91 -29.74 2.90
N LEU A 430 35.53 -28.55 2.96
CA LEU A 430 34.86 -27.28 2.62
C LEU A 430 35.20 -26.78 1.22
N GLY A 431 36.29 -27.21 0.61
CA GLY A 431 36.81 -26.68 -0.66
C GLY A 431 35.78 -26.78 -1.80
N LEU A 432 35.20 -27.98 -2.00
CA LEU A 432 34.21 -28.20 -3.07
C LEU A 432 32.85 -27.53 -2.76
N SER A 433 32.43 -27.41 -1.51
CA SER A 433 31.24 -26.66 -1.15
C SER A 433 31.40 -25.14 -1.38
N ILE A 434 32.62 -24.62 -1.26
CA ILE A 434 32.97 -23.26 -1.66
C ILE A 434 32.79 -23.09 -3.19
N VAL A 435 33.32 -24.05 -3.97
CA VAL A 435 33.14 -24.05 -5.43
C VAL A 435 31.67 -24.05 -5.80
N ALA A 436 30.86 -24.94 -5.20
CA ALA A 436 29.42 -24.98 -5.43
C ALA A 436 28.73 -23.63 -5.12
N THR A 437 29.08 -23.01 -3.98
CA THR A 437 28.54 -21.70 -3.59
C THR A 437 28.95 -20.61 -4.60
N ILE A 438 30.19 -20.58 -5.04
CA ILE A 438 30.67 -19.64 -6.05
C ILE A 438 29.91 -19.81 -7.36
N MET A 439 29.70 -21.05 -7.80
CA MET A 439 28.95 -21.32 -9.02
C MET A 439 27.47 -20.89 -8.91
N GLN A 440 26.83 -21.15 -7.78
CA GLN A 440 25.47 -20.67 -7.49
C GLN A 440 25.37 -19.13 -7.55
N LEU A 441 26.37 -18.42 -6.99
CA LEU A 441 26.46 -16.97 -7.06
C LEU A 441 26.59 -16.46 -8.50
N HIS A 442 27.22 -17.21 -9.38
CA HIS A 442 27.41 -16.87 -10.79
C HIS A 442 26.27 -17.39 -11.70
N ASN A 443 25.21 -17.98 -11.16
CA ASN A 443 24.15 -18.69 -11.90
C ASN A 443 24.74 -19.76 -12.83
N GLY A 444 25.93 -20.29 -12.46
CA GLY A 444 26.63 -21.31 -13.20
C GLY A 444 26.23 -22.73 -12.79
N ARG A 445 26.80 -23.71 -13.47
CA ARG A 445 26.61 -25.14 -13.18
C ARG A 445 27.95 -25.75 -12.84
N TYR A 446 27.96 -26.80 -12.05
CA TYR A 446 29.16 -27.58 -11.74
C TYR A 446 28.86 -29.07 -11.84
N SER A 447 29.86 -29.84 -12.22
CA SER A 447 29.76 -31.30 -12.30
C SER A 447 31.11 -31.93 -12.01
N VAL A 448 31.06 -33.23 -11.76
CA VAL A 448 32.27 -34.05 -11.55
C VAL A 448 32.06 -35.41 -12.21
N SER A 449 33.10 -35.90 -12.83
CA SER A 449 33.20 -37.27 -13.33
C SER A 449 34.51 -37.91 -12.88
N SER A 450 34.51 -39.22 -12.62
CA SER A 450 35.67 -39.98 -12.24
C SER A 450 35.59 -41.36 -12.88
N GLU A 451 36.41 -41.59 -13.92
CA GLU A 451 36.40 -42.81 -14.68
C GLU A 451 37.84 -43.17 -15.06
N ALA A 452 38.17 -44.47 -15.06
CA ALA A 452 39.47 -45.00 -15.48
C ALA A 452 40.68 -44.29 -14.89
N GLY A 453 40.60 -43.87 -13.60
CA GLY A 453 41.69 -43.17 -12.91
C GLY A 453 41.80 -41.69 -13.26
N VAL A 454 40.88 -41.13 -14.01
CA VAL A 454 40.84 -39.69 -14.31
C VAL A 454 39.62 -39.06 -13.61
N THR A 455 39.87 -38.05 -12.77
CA THR A 455 38.81 -37.25 -12.15
C THR A 455 38.81 -35.87 -12.81
N CYS A 456 37.62 -35.46 -13.31
CA CYS A 456 37.43 -34.17 -13.96
C CYS A 456 36.32 -33.40 -13.23
N PHE A 457 36.65 -32.21 -12.75
CA PHE A 457 35.71 -31.22 -12.26
C PHE A 457 35.43 -30.21 -13.36
N GLU A 458 34.18 -29.96 -13.64
CA GLU A 458 33.74 -29.01 -14.66
C GLU A 458 32.89 -27.90 -14.04
N LEU A 459 33.21 -26.65 -14.36
CA LEU A 459 32.46 -25.45 -13.97
C LEU A 459 31.97 -24.76 -15.24
N PHE A 460 30.68 -24.47 -15.32
CA PHE A 460 30.09 -23.76 -16.45
C PHE A 460 29.68 -22.35 -16.02
N PHE A 461 30.27 -21.34 -16.64
CA PHE A 461 29.91 -19.94 -16.48
C PHE A 461 29.05 -19.50 -17.66
N PRO A 462 27.80 -19.05 -17.43
CA PRO A 462 26.93 -18.57 -18.50
C PRO A 462 27.49 -17.28 -19.11
N ARG A 463 27.18 -17.06 -20.37
CA ARG A 463 27.47 -15.81 -21.06
C ARG A 463 26.68 -14.67 -20.41
N ARG A 464 27.20 -13.46 -20.50
CA ARG A 464 26.47 -12.26 -20.09
C ARG A 464 25.15 -12.18 -20.88
N GLU A 465 24.03 -12.14 -20.18
CA GLU A 465 22.76 -11.74 -20.76
C GLU A 465 22.81 -10.23 -20.99
N ASP A 466 22.60 -9.77 -22.22
CA ASP A 466 22.59 -8.35 -22.63
C ASP A 466 21.41 -7.58 -22.02
#